data_909441e9979d40c4b1a9ba1a4902d2c5
#
_entry.id   909441e9979d40c4b1a9ba1a4902d2c5
#
_cell.length_a   1.000
_cell.length_b   1.000
_cell.length_c   1.000
_cell.angle_alpha   90.00
_cell.angle_beta   90.00
_cell.angle_gamma   90.00
#
_symmetry.space_group_name_H-M   'P 1'
#
loop_
_entity.id
_entity.type
_entity.pdbx_description
1 polymer ?
#
loop_
_entity_poly.entity_id
_entity_poly.type
_entity_poly.pdbx_seq_one_letter_code
_entity_poly.pdbx_strand_id
1 'polypeptide(L)'
;EWLTAINGLGYGEYPKNSPQVAAADAGELDIGMINHYYTLRVLAENGDSPVKNVYLDGGCGAMVMPAGAGVLSTSQNKPAALAFIEFLHSTSAQEHFTNTVYEFPLVAGITPNALLPDIDSLNSPSNLNWSALALWQEKAVELIAQAGF
;
A
#
# COMPACT_ATOMS: atom_id res chain seq x y z
N GLU A 1 6.73 11.64 18.87
CA GLU A 1 7.19 10.58 19.79
C GLU A 1 7.50 9.24 19.07
N TRP A 2 6.54 8.63 18.37
CA TRP A 2 6.75 7.33 17.70
C TRP A 2 7.88 7.38 16.65
N LEU A 3 7.85 8.34 15.71
CA LEU A 3 8.90 8.53 14.71
C LEU A 3 10.27 8.78 15.36
N THR A 4 10.32 9.63 16.39
CA THR A 4 11.56 9.91 17.12
C THR A 4 12.12 8.66 17.82
N ALA A 5 11.24 7.79 18.32
CA ALA A 5 11.66 6.53 18.93
C ALA A 5 12.25 5.57 17.88
N ILE A 6 11.63 5.47 16.70
CA ILE A 6 12.16 4.65 15.59
C ILE A 6 13.53 5.16 15.15
N ASN A 7 13.70 6.48 14.96
CA ASN A 7 15.00 7.06 14.61
C ASN A 7 16.08 6.71 15.65
N GLY A 8 15.72 6.73 16.94
CA GLY A 8 16.64 6.35 18.03
C GLY A 8 17.03 4.87 18.06
N LEU A 9 16.31 3.98 17.37
CA LEU A 9 16.63 2.54 17.28
C LEU A 9 17.62 2.18 16.16
N GLY A 10 17.97 3.13 15.30
CA GLY A 10 18.86 2.88 14.16
C GLY A 10 18.11 2.17 13.03
N TYR A 11 17.26 2.90 12.32
CA TYR A 11 16.55 2.38 11.15
C TYR A 11 17.45 2.37 9.90
N GLY A 12 17.11 1.50 8.94
CA GLY A 12 17.71 1.49 7.61
C GLY A 12 16.84 2.22 6.59
N GLU A 13 17.47 3.04 5.74
CA GLU A 13 16.78 3.70 4.63
C GLU A 13 16.92 2.90 3.34
N TYR A 14 15.82 2.73 2.65
CA TYR A 14 15.76 2.06 1.34
C TYR A 14 15.03 2.95 0.33
N PRO A 15 15.54 3.04 -0.91
CA PRO A 15 14.95 3.97 -1.89
C PRO A 15 13.56 3.53 -2.38
N LYS A 16 13.19 2.26 -2.18
CA LYS A 16 11.93 1.66 -2.65
C LYS A 16 11.52 0.48 -1.76
N ASN A 17 10.28 -0.02 -1.96
CA ASN A 17 9.78 -1.19 -1.24
C ASN A 17 10.53 -2.49 -1.61
N SER A 18 10.78 -2.74 -2.90
CA SER A 18 11.43 -4.00 -3.34
C SER A 18 12.80 -4.25 -2.71
N PRO A 19 13.73 -3.27 -2.60
CA PRO A 19 14.97 -3.44 -1.84
C PRO A 19 14.76 -3.80 -0.37
N GLN A 20 13.71 -3.27 0.29
CA GLN A 20 13.39 -3.65 1.67
C GLN A 20 12.98 -5.12 1.77
N VAL A 21 12.12 -5.59 0.84
CA VAL A 21 11.72 -7.01 0.81
C VAL A 21 12.94 -7.90 0.58
N ALA A 22 13.81 -7.55 -0.36
CA ALA A 22 15.03 -8.31 -0.64
C ALA A 22 15.98 -8.38 0.59
N ALA A 23 16.15 -7.26 1.30
CA ALA A 23 16.94 -7.22 2.52
C ALA A 23 16.32 -8.05 3.65
N ALA A 24 14.99 -8.02 3.80
CA ALA A 24 14.28 -8.86 4.76
C ALA A 24 14.37 -10.35 4.39
N ASP A 25 14.23 -10.69 3.10
CA ASP A 25 14.37 -12.06 2.59
C ASP A 25 15.80 -12.63 2.83
N ALA A 26 16.80 -11.77 2.73
CA ALA A 26 18.21 -12.10 3.06
C ALA A 26 18.52 -12.14 4.56
N GLY A 27 17.58 -11.78 5.43
CA GLY A 27 17.77 -11.71 6.88
C GLY A 27 18.57 -10.48 7.36
N GLU A 28 18.65 -9.44 6.56
CA GLU A 28 19.29 -8.16 6.91
C GLU A 28 18.36 -7.22 7.68
N LEU A 29 17.04 -7.44 7.56
CA LEU A 29 15.98 -6.70 8.23
C LEU A 29 15.05 -7.64 8.98
N ASP A 30 14.72 -7.29 10.22
CA ASP A 30 13.68 -7.98 11.00
C ASP A 30 12.28 -7.47 10.63
N ILE A 31 12.13 -6.18 10.35
CA ILE A 31 10.86 -5.51 10.06
C ILE A 31 11.05 -4.48 8.94
N GLY A 32 10.20 -4.52 7.92
CA GLY A 32 10.11 -3.52 6.86
C GLY A 32 8.72 -2.86 6.82
N MET A 33 8.67 -1.56 6.56
CA MET A 33 7.42 -0.83 6.30
C MET A 33 7.22 -0.67 4.80
N ILE A 34 6.38 -1.51 4.24
CA ILE A 34 6.18 -1.64 2.79
C ILE A 34 4.69 -1.80 2.45
N ASN A 35 4.35 -1.62 1.18
CA ASN A 35 3.06 -2.05 0.68
C ASN A 35 3.01 -3.58 0.55
N HIS A 36 1.91 -4.19 0.95
CA HIS A 36 1.72 -5.64 1.08
C HIS A 36 2.04 -6.44 -0.19
N TYR A 37 1.73 -5.90 -1.37
CA TYR A 37 1.89 -6.61 -2.64
C TYR A 37 3.34 -6.87 -3.04
N TYR A 38 4.31 -6.14 -2.51
CA TYR A 38 5.73 -6.41 -2.81
C TYR A 38 6.19 -7.74 -2.24
N THR A 39 5.79 -8.07 -1.01
CA THR A 39 6.06 -9.38 -0.39
C THR A 39 5.34 -10.50 -1.14
N LEU A 40 4.08 -10.28 -1.53
CA LEU A 40 3.29 -11.29 -2.25
C LEU A 40 3.85 -11.60 -3.63
N ARG A 41 4.44 -10.61 -4.33
CA ARG A 41 5.15 -10.85 -5.59
C ARG A 41 6.36 -11.76 -5.41
N VAL A 42 7.20 -11.46 -4.41
CA VAL A 42 8.37 -12.29 -4.12
C VAL A 42 7.95 -13.73 -3.78
N LEU A 43 6.92 -13.89 -2.97
CA LEU A 43 6.37 -15.21 -2.64
C LEU A 43 5.86 -15.95 -3.88
N ALA A 44 5.16 -15.26 -4.78
CA ALA A 44 4.64 -15.87 -6.01
C ALA A 44 5.74 -16.23 -7.01
N GLU A 45 6.81 -15.45 -7.09
CA GLU A 45 7.96 -15.68 -7.98
C GLU A 45 8.85 -16.81 -7.48
N ASN A 46 9.13 -16.85 -6.19
CA ASN A 46 10.09 -17.80 -5.59
C ASN A 46 9.43 -19.07 -5.03
N GLY A 47 8.10 -19.06 -4.86
CA GLY A 47 7.35 -20.17 -4.25
C GLY A 47 7.50 -20.30 -2.74
N ASP A 48 8.57 -19.70 -2.16
CA ASP A 48 8.84 -19.65 -0.71
C ASP A 48 9.59 -18.37 -0.38
N SER A 49 9.33 -17.82 0.79
CA SER A 49 10.06 -16.67 1.37
C SER A 49 9.88 -16.68 2.90
N PRO A 50 10.93 -16.39 3.68
CA PRO A 50 10.81 -16.22 5.13
C PRO A 50 10.00 -14.97 5.50
N VAL A 51 9.86 -14.02 4.57
CA VAL A 51 9.15 -12.76 4.81
C VAL A 51 7.64 -12.96 4.74
N LYS A 52 6.93 -12.37 5.69
CA LYS A 52 5.46 -12.40 5.75
C LYS A 52 4.91 -11.00 5.98
N ASN A 53 3.76 -10.73 5.36
CA ASN A 53 3.00 -9.53 5.69
C ASN A 53 2.37 -9.66 7.08
N VAL A 54 2.55 -8.65 7.90
CA VAL A 54 1.85 -8.49 9.18
C VAL A 54 0.86 -7.36 9.01
N TYR A 55 -0.42 -7.69 9.06
CA TYR A 55 -1.50 -6.70 9.03
C TYR A 55 -1.83 -6.33 10.48
N LEU A 56 -1.74 -5.04 10.80
CA LEU A 56 -2.00 -4.57 12.15
C LEU A 56 -3.50 -4.56 12.43
N ASP A 57 -3.89 -4.87 13.66
CA ASP A 57 -5.28 -4.91 14.10
C ASP A 57 -5.71 -3.56 14.69
N GLY A 58 -6.42 -2.78 13.90
CA GLY A 58 -6.94 -1.48 14.31
C GLY A 58 -5.92 -0.34 14.35
N GLY A 59 -6.39 0.85 14.70
CA GLY A 59 -5.59 2.05 14.80
C GLY A 59 -5.05 2.57 13.47
N CYS A 60 -4.13 3.53 13.53
CA CYS A 60 -3.55 4.16 12.33
C CYS A 60 -2.71 3.19 11.48
N GLY A 61 -2.19 2.10 12.08
CA GLY A 61 -1.40 1.10 11.39
C GLY A 61 -2.23 0.12 10.55
N ALA A 62 -3.54 0.03 10.80
CA ALA A 62 -4.48 -0.82 10.05
C ALA A 62 -5.19 -0.07 8.91
N MET A 63 -4.68 1.09 8.50
CA MET A 63 -5.31 1.91 7.46
C MET A 63 -5.20 1.25 6.09
N VAL A 64 -6.35 0.97 5.47
CA VAL A 64 -6.45 0.50 4.08
C VAL A 64 -6.55 1.71 3.16
N MET A 65 -5.57 1.88 2.29
CA MET A 65 -5.47 3.01 1.37
C MET A 65 -5.83 2.56 -0.05
N PRO A 66 -6.89 3.10 -0.68
CA PRO A 66 -7.18 2.80 -2.06
C PRO A 66 -6.21 3.51 -3.00
N ALA A 67 -5.82 2.84 -4.09
CA ALA A 67 -5.20 3.52 -5.22
C ALA A 67 -6.22 4.43 -5.91
N GLY A 68 -5.76 5.55 -6.45
CA GLY A 68 -6.62 6.53 -7.10
C GLY A 68 -6.13 6.91 -8.49
N ALA A 69 -7.06 7.26 -9.36
CA ALA A 69 -6.78 7.83 -10.67
C ALA A 69 -7.59 9.11 -10.88
N GLY A 70 -7.00 10.10 -11.56
CA GLY A 70 -7.66 11.36 -11.84
C GLY A 70 -7.27 11.94 -13.19
N VAL A 71 -8.16 12.71 -13.79
CA VAL A 71 -7.90 13.43 -15.03
C VAL A 71 -7.35 14.82 -14.72
N LEU A 72 -6.17 15.13 -15.23
CA LEU A 72 -5.59 16.46 -15.08
C LEU A 72 -6.48 17.53 -15.73
N SER A 73 -6.67 18.67 -15.06
CA SER A 73 -7.45 19.80 -15.60
C SER A 73 -6.91 20.29 -16.94
N THR A 74 -5.60 20.22 -17.13
CA THR A 74 -4.86 20.62 -18.35
C THR A 74 -4.87 19.59 -19.48
N SER A 75 -5.41 18.37 -19.24
CA SER A 75 -5.44 17.31 -20.26
C SER A 75 -6.22 17.73 -21.49
N GLN A 76 -5.65 17.51 -22.67
CA GLN A 76 -6.28 17.70 -23.96
C GLN A 76 -7.07 16.45 -24.43
N ASN A 77 -6.94 15.32 -23.71
CA ASN A 77 -7.53 14.03 -24.06
C ASN A 77 -8.48 13.54 -22.93
N LYS A 78 -9.28 14.44 -22.36
CA LYS A 78 -10.18 14.10 -21.24
C LYS A 78 -11.13 12.93 -21.52
N PRO A 79 -11.76 12.84 -22.73
CA PRO A 79 -12.64 11.70 -23.02
C PRO A 79 -11.92 10.35 -22.97
N ALA A 80 -10.70 10.26 -23.55
CA ALA A 80 -9.91 9.05 -23.51
C ALA A 80 -9.41 8.73 -22.10
N ALA A 81 -9.05 9.73 -21.31
CA ALA A 81 -8.69 9.56 -19.91
C ALA A 81 -9.84 9.03 -19.06
N LEU A 82 -11.05 9.53 -19.26
CA LEU A 82 -12.26 9.03 -18.59
C LEU A 82 -12.56 7.58 -18.99
N ALA A 83 -12.51 7.27 -20.29
CA ALA A 83 -12.70 5.90 -20.77
C ALA A 83 -11.68 4.93 -20.17
N PHE A 84 -10.43 5.39 -19.99
CA PHE A 84 -9.41 4.59 -19.29
C PHE A 84 -9.74 4.37 -17.81
N ILE A 85 -10.21 5.40 -17.10
CA ILE A 85 -10.65 5.25 -15.70
C ILE A 85 -11.83 4.28 -15.60
N GLU A 86 -12.80 4.36 -16.51
CA GLU A 86 -13.90 3.38 -16.59
C GLU A 86 -13.38 1.96 -16.83
N PHE A 87 -12.41 1.78 -17.72
CA PHE A 87 -11.76 0.49 -17.95
C PHE A 87 -11.10 -0.06 -16.67
N LEU A 88 -10.47 0.78 -15.84
CA LEU A 88 -9.85 0.33 -14.57
C LEU A 88 -10.88 -0.28 -13.60
N HIS A 89 -12.17 0.04 -13.73
CA HIS A 89 -13.26 -0.57 -12.95
C HIS A 89 -13.88 -1.81 -13.63
N SER A 90 -13.40 -2.20 -14.81
CA SER A 90 -13.90 -3.40 -15.48
C SER A 90 -13.47 -4.68 -14.74
N THR A 91 -14.24 -5.75 -14.91
CA THR A 91 -13.91 -7.08 -14.37
C THR A 91 -12.49 -7.49 -14.74
N SER A 92 -12.13 -7.37 -16.03
CA SER A 92 -10.80 -7.79 -16.51
C SER A 92 -9.65 -7.00 -15.89
N ALA A 93 -9.81 -5.70 -15.67
CA ALA A 93 -8.79 -4.89 -15.01
C ALA A 93 -8.67 -5.24 -13.53
N GLN A 94 -9.79 -5.41 -12.84
CA GLN A 94 -9.80 -5.77 -11.42
C GLN A 94 -9.26 -7.18 -11.17
N GLU A 95 -9.58 -8.15 -12.02
CA GLU A 95 -8.98 -9.49 -12.00
C GLU A 95 -7.47 -9.46 -12.24
N HIS A 96 -7.00 -8.61 -13.16
CA HIS A 96 -5.56 -8.39 -13.36
C HIS A 96 -4.91 -7.78 -12.12
N PHE A 97 -5.52 -6.77 -11.50
CA PHE A 97 -4.96 -6.15 -10.30
C PHE A 97 -4.83 -7.14 -9.15
N THR A 98 -5.83 -7.97 -8.90
CA THR A 98 -5.75 -8.91 -7.80
C THR A 98 -4.85 -10.12 -8.09
N ASN A 99 -4.85 -10.65 -9.32
CA ASN A 99 -4.13 -11.89 -9.63
C ASN A 99 -2.68 -11.70 -10.11
N THR A 100 -2.33 -10.49 -10.58
CA THR A 100 -0.98 -10.21 -11.10
C THR A 100 -0.24 -9.18 -10.25
N VAL A 101 -0.98 -8.23 -9.69
CA VAL A 101 -0.38 -7.14 -8.89
C VAL A 101 -0.55 -7.37 -7.39
N TYR A 102 -1.46 -8.27 -7.00
CA TYR A 102 -1.81 -8.60 -5.59
C TYR A 102 -2.42 -7.42 -4.83
N GLU A 103 -3.19 -6.60 -5.53
CA GLU A 103 -4.01 -5.55 -4.93
C GLU A 103 -5.40 -6.10 -4.55
N PHE A 104 -6.00 -5.52 -3.53
CA PHE A 104 -7.39 -5.81 -3.21
C PHE A 104 -8.32 -5.23 -4.29
N PRO A 105 -9.27 -6.03 -4.82
CA PRO A 105 -10.22 -5.50 -5.79
C PRO A 105 -11.17 -4.51 -5.13
N LEU A 106 -11.50 -3.42 -5.85
CA LEU A 106 -12.40 -2.37 -5.38
C LEU A 106 -13.82 -2.48 -5.98
N VAL A 107 -14.03 -3.44 -6.88
CA VAL A 107 -15.32 -3.66 -7.51
C VAL A 107 -15.96 -4.95 -6.97
N ALA A 108 -17.23 -4.86 -6.59
CA ALA A 108 -17.96 -6.00 -6.07
C ALA A 108 -18.03 -7.17 -7.07
N GLY A 109 -18.00 -8.40 -6.57
CA GLY A 109 -18.08 -9.62 -7.38
C GLY A 109 -16.74 -10.11 -7.94
N ILE A 110 -15.64 -9.43 -7.69
CA ILE A 110 -14.30 -9.90 -8.03
C ILE A 110 -13.74 -10.71 -6.85
N THR A 111 -13.30 -11.92 -7.12
CA THR A 111 -12.67 -12.77 -6.10
C THR A 111 -11.21 -12.33 -5.89
N PRO A 112 -10.80 -11.95 -4.67
CA PRO A 112 -9.41 -11.63 -4.39
C PRO A 112 -8.48 -12.83 -4.61
N ASN A 113 -7.21 -12.55 -4.94
CA ASN A 113 -6.20 -13.61 -5.01
C ASN A 113 -6.08 -14.33 -3.66
N ALA A 114 -5.87 -15.65 -3.70
CA ALA A 114 -5.80 -16.49 -2.49
C ALA A 114 -4.64 -16.16 -1.53
N LEU A 115 -3.65 -15.39 -1.96
CA LEU A 115 -2.56 -14.89 -1.10
C LEU A 115 -2.95 -13.65 -0.29
N LEU A 116 -4.08 -13.00 -0.64
CA LEU A 116 -4.60 -11.86 0.10
C LEU A 116 -5.48 -12.35 1.27
N PRO A 117 -5.41 -11.72 2.44
CA PRO A 117 -6.38 -11.97 3.50
C PRO A 117 -7.76 -11.45 3.10
N ASP A 118 -8.78 -11.85 3.84
CA ASP A 118 -10.08 -11.21 3.73
C ASP A 118 -9.98 -9.75 4.16
N ILE A 119 -10.36 -8.82 3.28
CA ILE A 119 -10.27 -7.38 3.54
C ILE A 119 -11.10 -6.96 4.77
N ASP A 120 -12.23 -7.63 5.01
CA ASP A 120 -13.09 -7.36 6.16
C ASP A 120 -12.42 -7.79 7.49
N SER A 121 -11.41 -8.67 7.44
CA SER A 121 -10.64 -9.09 8.61
C SER A 121 -9.59 -8.06 9.05
N LEU A 122 -9.30 -7.04 8.24
CA LEU A 122 -8.20 -6.09 8.50
C LEU A 122 -8.54 -5.02 9.56
N ASN A 123 -9.78 -4.95 10.05
CA ASN A 123 -10.22 -4.01 11.08
C ASN A 123 -9.78 -2.55 10.84
N SER A 124 -9.80 -2.14 9.56
CA SER A 124 -9.45 -0.76 9.18
C SER A 124 -10.37 0.25 9.88
N PRO A 125 -9.86 1.39 10.37
CA PRO A 125 -10.69 2.42 10.98
C PRO A 125 -11.81 2.87 10.03
N SER A 126 -13.07 2.68 10.45
CA SER A 126 -14.25 3.01 9.63
C SER A 126 -14.55 4.52 9.58
N ASN A 127 -13.93 5.32 10.45
CA ASN A 127 -14.15 6.75 10.59
C ASN A 127 -13.07 7.62 9.95
N LEU A 128 -12.31 7.10 8.99
CA LEU A 128 -11.29 7.86 8.28
C LEU A 128 -11.94 8.99 7.48
N ASN A 129 -11.55 10.21 7.81
CA ASN A 129 -11.91 11.37 7.01
C ASN A 129 -10.85 11.60 5.93
N TRP A 130 -11.05 11.05 4.75
CA TRP A 130 -10.14 11.15 3.61
C TRP A 130 -9.81 12.59 3.21
N SER A 131 -10.80 13.50 3.31
CA SER A 131 -10.58 14.91 3.03
C SER A 131 -9.64 15.57 4.05
N ALA A 132 -9.63 15.08 5.28
CA ALA A 132 -8.72 15.60 6.31
C ALA A 132 -7.26 15.20 6.07
N LEU A 133 -6.98 14.10 5.37
CA LEU A 133 -5.60 13.68 5.08
C LEU A 133 -4.84 14.74 4.29
N ALA A 134 -5.48 15.38 3.31
CA ALA A 134 -4.87 16.46 2.55
C ALA A 134 -4.52 17.67 3.43
N LEU A 135 -5.37 17.98 4.41
CA LEU A 135 -5.14 19.10 5.36
C LEU A 135 -3.97 18.83 6.31
N TRP A 136 -3.70 17.55 6.63
CA TRP A 136 -2.62 17.17 7.54
C TRP A 136 -1.30 16.86 6.85
N GLN A 137 -1.25 16.88 5.52
CA GLN A 137 -0.05 16.53 4.75
C GLN A 137 1.16 17.39 5.12
N GLU A 138 1.02 18.71 5.13
CA GLU A 138 2.11 19.63 5.50
C GLU A 138 2.61 19.37 6.92
N LYS A 139 1.67 19.18 7.85
CA LYS A 139 2.02 18.88 9.25
C LYS A 139 2.71 17.52 9.40
N ALA A 140 2.31 16.53 8.63
CA ALA A 140 2.96 15.23 8.63
C ALA A 140 4.41 15.33 8.14
N VAL A 141 4.66 16.04 7.04
CA VAL A 141 6.02 16.31 6.51
C VAL A 141 6.88 17.04 7.54
N GLU A 142 6.34 18.07 8.18
CA GLU A 142 7.04 18.79 9.26
C GLU A 142 7.42 17.87 10.43
N LEU A 143 6.49 17.01 10.88
CA LEU A 143 6.74 16.07 11.97
C LEU A 143 7.78 14.98 11.60
N ILE A 144 7.77 14.53 10.35
CA ILE A 144 8.77 13.59 9.81
C ILE A 144 10.15 14.24 9.86
N ALA A 145 10.30 15.45 9.34
CA ALA A 145 11.56 16.21 9.38
C ALA A 145 12.03 16.49 10.81
N GLN A 146 11.12 16.88 11.74
CA GLN A 146 11.45 17.08 13.15
C GLN A 146 11.90 15.81 13.86
N ALA A 147 11.46 14.64 13.39
CA ALA A 147 11.87 13.35 13.93
C ALA A 147 13.22 12.87 13.37
N GLY A 148 13.79 13.57 12.37
CA GLY A 148 15.10 13.31 11.81
C GLY A 148 15.10 12.34 10.61
N PHE A 149 13.97 12.27 9.89
CA PHE A 149 13.83 11.53 8.62
C PHE A 149 13.94 12.46 7.42
#